data_5ba141fc4c0949070fd8964df9b802a9
#
_entry.id   5ba141fc4c0949070fd8964df9b802a9
#
_cell.length_a   1.000
_cell.length_b   1.000
_cell.length_c   1.000
_cell.angle_alpha   90.00
_cell.angle_beta   90.00
_cell.angle_gamma   90.00
#
_symmetry.space_group_name_H-M   'P 1'
#
loop_
_entity.id
_entity.type
_entity.pdbx_description
1 polymer ?
#
loop_
_entity_poly.entity_id
_entity_poly.type
_entity_poly.pdbx_seq_one_letter_code
_entity_poly.pdbx_strand_id
1 'polypeptide(L)'
;MPVNDAPVPPVAIPQSADTLVPHIPGVLFQFYRSHSGHMHFPYLEGGGMALAYVDRQQLATDASQLIEQLTGNNHPKVMSAIERSARWMLSLNTRFRLPFPKAKPHWIAVSANPEPMETGVRWNGIMLDITDQVLEELRLRKLSDTDPLTGLPNRRKLMGQLTHLTSLSTRHGTPLSIMMIDIDHFKRLNDRWGHLQGDSVLEQLADVTQSLLRCEDMVARLGGEEFMVVLPLTSLQQCHKLADRLRHTIADYDFGIGQGNVTLSIGVAEYRCGEPLVSLIERADRALYSAKDVGRDCVCLLP
;
A
#
# COMPACT_ATOMS: atom_id res chain seq x y z
N MET A 1 -1.28 -33.49 -38.40
CA MET A 1 -0.06 -34.20 -37.91
C MET A 1 0.12 -33.73 -36.47
N PRO A 2 0.27 -34.60 -35.47
CA PRO A 2 0.54 -34.16 -34.11
C PRO A 2 1.91 -33.49 -34.09
N VAL A 3 1.95 -32.25 -33.62
CA VAL A 3 3.19 -31.50 -33.35
C VAL A 3 3.89 -32.26 -32.23
N ASN A 4 5.13 -32.69 -32.51
CA ASN A 4 5.95 -33.42 -31.57
C ASN A 4 6.44 -32.44 -30.50
N ASP A 5 5.77 -32.34 -29.36
CA ASP A 5 6.14 -31.53 -28.18
C ASP A 5 7.30 -32.18 -27.39
N ALA A 6 8.33 -32.69 -28.11
CA ALA A 6 9.49 -33.23 -27.44
C ALA A 6 10.21 -32.12 -26.65
N PRO A 7 10.67 -32.38 -25.40
CA PRO A 7 11.39 -31.40 -24.61
C PRO A 7 12.63 -30.89 -25.35
N VAL A 8 12.74 -29.57 -25.47
CA VAL A 8 13.92 -28.91 -26.07
C VAL A 8 15.12 -29.18 -25.15
N PRO A 9 16.21 -29.76 -25.66
CA PRO A 9 17.38 -30.04 -24.83
C PRO A 9 18.01 -28.75 -24.28
N PRO A 10 18.58 -28.78 -23.07
CA PRO A 10 19.28 -27.64 -22.51
C PRO A 10 20.50 -27.28 -23.38
N VAL A 11 20.71 -25.99 -23.56
CA VAL A 11 21.95 -25.51 -24.19
C VAL A 11 23.09 -25.73 -23.21
N ALA A 12 24.15 -26.40 -23.64
CA ALA A 12 25.34 -26.61 -22.82
C ALA A 12 25.93 -25.26 -22.36
N ILE A 13 25.94 -25.04 -21.03
CA ILE A 13 26.64 -23.91 -20.44
C ILE A 13 28.15 -24.20 -20.47
N PRO A 14 29.00 -23.23 -20.79
CA PRO A 14 30.45 -23.44 -20.72
C PRO A 14 30.88 -23.93 -19.33
N GLN A 15 31.73 -24.94 -19.24
CA GLN A 15 32.19 -25.56 -17.98
C GLN A 15 32.77 -24.56 -16.96
N SER A 16 33.21 -23.39 -17.40
CA SER A 16 33.66 -22.29 -16.53
C SER A 16 32.54 -21.60 -15.74
N ALA A 17 31.26 -21.80 -16.08
CA ALA A 17 30.11 -21.22 -15.35
C ALA A 17 29.72 -22.07 -14.16
N ASP A 18 29.95 -23.38 -14.17
CA ASP A 18 29.53 -24.33 -13.12
C ASP A 18 30.16 -24.01 -11.75
N THR A 19 31.34 -23.38 -11.74
CA THR A 19 32.01 -22.99 -10.48
C THR A 19 31.45 -21.70 -9.86
N LEU A 20 30.81 -20.83 -10.64
CA LEU A 20 30.27 -19.55 -10.18
C LEU A 20 28.80 -19.65 -9.77
N VAL A 21 28.04 -20.55 -10.38
CA VAL A 21 26.59 -20.70 -10.16
C VAL A 21 26.21 -20.94 -8.69
N PRO A 22 26.92 -21.76 -7.90
CA PRO A 22 26.59 -21.96 -6.47
C PRO A 22 26.78 -20.73 -5.60
N HIS A 23 27.55 -19.74 -6.06
CA HIS A 23 27.85 -18.51 -5.32
C HIS A 23 26.96 -17.32 -5.72
N ILE A 24 26.12 -17.48 -6.74
CA ILE A 24 25.15 -16.45 -7.13
C ILE A 24 23.97 -16.48 -6.13
N PRO A 25 23.61 -15.34 -5.50
CA PRO A 25 22.48 -15.29 -4.57
C PRO A 25 21.15 -15.32 -5.34
N GLY A 26 20.81 -16.48 -5.91
CA GLY A 26 19.60 -16.64 -6.71
C GLY A 26 19.58 -17.96 -7.47
N VAL A 27 18.62 -18.08 -8.35
CA VAL A 27 18.37 -19.24 -9.19
C VAL A 27 18.52 -18.83 -10.66
N LEU A 28 19.49 -19.39 -11.34
CA LEU A 28 19.60 -19.29 -12.80
C LEU A 28 18.66 -20.29 -13.44
N PHE A 29 17.94 -19.88 -14.46
CA PHE A 29 16.98 -20.74 -15.12
C PHE A 29 16.91 -20.51 -16.62
N GLN A 30 16.52 -21.58 -17.34
CA GLN A 30 15.89 -21.49 -18.63
C GLN A 30 14.43 -21.87 -18.47
N PHE A 31 13.54 -21.07 -18.99
CA PHE A 31 12.10 -21.33 -19.04
C PHE A 31 11.67 -21.39 -20.50
N TYR A 32 10.90 -22.40 -20.85
CA TYR A 32 10.39 -22.59 -22.19
C TYR A 32 8.88 -22.64 -22.19
N ARG A 33 8.25 -21.98 -23.18
CA ARG A 33 6.82 -22.08 -23.48
C ARG A 33 6.61 -22.36 -24.94
N SER A 34 5.94 -23.49 -25.26
CA SER A 34 5.59 -23.84 -26.62
C SER A 34 4.47 -22.94 -27.17
N HIS A 35 4.27 -22.99 -28.49
CA HIS A 35 3.12 -22.34 -29.13
C HIS A 35 1.77 -22.96 -28.68
N SER A 36 1.75 -24.23 -28.25
CA SER A 36 0.59 -24.91 -27.68
C SER A 36 0.28 -24.50 -26.22
N GLY A 37 1.19 -23.74 -25.59
CA GLY A 37 1.06 -23.28 -24.20
C GLY A 37 1.73 -24.18 -23.15
N HIS A 38 2.37 -25.28 -23.54
CA HIS A 38 3.12 -26.13 -22.63
C HIS A 38 4.35 -25.38 -22.08
N MET A 39 4.58 -25.46 -20.76
CA MET A 39 5.61 -24.72 -20.05
C MET A 39 6.50 -25.67 -19.24
N HIS A 40 7.81 -25.49 -19.29
CA HIS A 40 8.76 -26.25 -18.47
C HIS A 40 10.08 -25.47 -18.28
N PHE A 41 10.91 -25.93 -17.34
CA PHE A 41 12.23 -25.36 -17.08
C PHE A 41 13.31 -26.38 -17.51
N PRO A 42 13.88 -26.25 -18.72
CA PRO A 42 14.96 -27.11 -19.17
C PRO A 42 16.22 -27.02 -18.30
N TYR A 43 16.42 -25.89 -17.66
CA TYR A 43 17.57 -25.66 -16.79
C TYR A 43 17.12 -24.87 -15.55
N LEU A 44 17.59 -25.28 -14.36
CA LEU A 44 17.29 -24.66 -13.10
C LEU A 44 18.43 -24.96 -12.10
N GLU A 45 19.29 -23.97 -11.84
CA GLU A 45 20.46 -24.12 -10.99
C GLU A 45 20.57 -22.94 -10.02
N GLY A 46 21.08 -23.19 -8.82
CA GLY A 46 21.33 -22.19 -7.80
C GLY A 46 20.83 -22.58 -6.43
N GLY A 47 20.96 -21.65 -5.49
CA GLY A 47 20.53 -21.80 -4.10
C GLY A 47 19.33 -20.90 -3.75
N GLY A 48 18.73 -21.16 -2.59
CA GLY A 48 17.71 -20.28 -2.01
C GLY A 48 16.35 -20.92 -1.83
N MET A 49 15.49 -20.21 -1.08
CA MET A 49 14.17 -20.70 -0.64
C MET A 49 13.21 -21.01 -1.79
N ALA A 50 13.36 -20.36 -2.94
CA ALA A 50 12.49 -20.62 -4.10
C ALA A 50 12.55 -22.06 -4.58
N LEU A 51 13.70 -22.73 -4.45
CA LEU A 51 13.90 -24.12 -4.86
C LEU A 51 13.67 -25.15 -3.73
N ALA A 52 13.64 -24.73 -2.49
CA ALA A 52 13.49 -25.65 -1.33
C ALA A 52 12.14 -26.38 -1.30
N TYR A 53 11.14 -25.85 -2.01
CA TYR A 53 9.76 -26.37 -2.00
C TYR A 53 9.30 -26.88 -3.37
N VAL A 54 10.24 -27.12 -4.29
CA VAL A 54 9.93 -27.38 -5.70
C VAL A 54 10.54 -28.71 -6.13
N ASP A 55 9.74 -29.56 -6.76
CA ASP A 55 10.23 -30.76 -7.43
C ASP A 55 10.85 -30.36 -8.80
N ARG A 56 12.18 -30.42 -8.86
CA ARG A 56 12.94 -30.07 -10.06
C ARG A 56 12.63 -31.01 -11.25
N GLN A 57 12.33 -32.29 -11.00
CA GLN A 57 12.00 -33.25 -12.06
C GLN A 57 10.64 -32.90 -12.69
N GLN A 58 9.68 -32.53 -11.86
CA GLN A 58 8.37 -32.07 -12.34
C GLN A 58 8.51 -30.79 -13.17
N LEU A 59 9.30 -29.81 -12.71
CA LEU A 59 9.52 -28.56 -13.46
C LEU A 59 10.20 -28.78 -14.80
N ALA A 60 11.07 -29.76 -14.93
CA ALA A 60 11.76 -30.07 -16.19
C ALA A 60 10.80 -30.67 -17.25
N THR A 61 9.67 -31.22 -16.83
CA THR A 61 8.68 -31.84 -17.74
C THR A 61 7.45 -30.97 -17.95
N ASP A 62 6.80 -30.51 -16.89
CA ASP A 62 5.64 -29.60 -16.93
C ASP A 62 5.62 -28.71 -15.70
N ALA A 63 5.73 -27.43 -15.95
CA ALA A 63 5.73 -26.40 -14.91
C ALA A 63 4.39 -25.70 -14.73
N SER A 64 3.37 -25.98 -15.54
CA SER A 64 2.11 -25.22 -15.60
C SER A 64 1.40 -25.18 -14.24
N GLN A 65 1.17 -26.34 -13.67
CA GLN A 65 0.51 -26.47 -12.36
C GLN A 65 1.32 -25.84 -11.22
N LEU A 66 2.64 -26.00 -11.27
CA LEU A 66 3.53 -25.48 -10.23
C LEU A 66 3.65 -23.95 -10.30
N ILE A 67 3.70 -23.38 -11.51
CA ILE A 67 3.66 -21.91 -11.69
C ILE A 67 2.37 -21.35 -11.07
N GLU A 68 1.22 -21.98 -11.30
CA GLU A 68 -0.05 -21.58 -10.70
C GLU A 68 0.01 -21.64 -9.17
N GLN A 69 0.48 -22.74 -8.60
CA GLN A 69 0.62 -22.90 -7.16
C GLN A 69 1.61 -21.89 -6.54
N LEU A 70 2.76 -21.67 -7.16
CA LEU A 70 3.80 -20.77 -6.64
C LEU A 70 3.42 -19.28 -6.77
N THR A 71 2.66 -18.93 -7.79
CA THR A 71 2.26 -17.53 -7.99
C THR A 71 0.94 -17.16 -7.30
N GLY A 72 0.09 -18.15 -6.98
CA GLY A 72 -1.17 -17.96 -6.26
C GLY A 72 -2.01 -16.81 -6.82
N ASN A 73 -2.43 -15.87 -5.97
CA ASN A 73 -3.21 -14.70 -6.39
C ASN A 73 -2.49 -13.79 -7.42
N ASN A 74 -1.18 -13.95 -7.62
CA ASN A 74 -0.41 -13.22 -8.63
C ASN A 74 -0.38 -13.95 -9.98
N HIS A 75 -0.96 -15.15 -10.08
CA HIS A 75 -0.93 -15.97 -11.31
C HIS A 75 -1.35 -15.18 -12.57
N PRO A 76 -2.49 -14.47 -12.61
CA PRO A 76 -2.90 -13.72 -13.81
C PRO A 76 -1.88 -12.64 -14.21
N LYS A 77 -1.25 -11.99 -13.23
CA LYS A 77 -0.23 -10.97 -13.47
C LYS A 77 1.05 -11.56 -14.06
N VAL A 78 1.50 -12.69 -13.53
CA VAL A 78 2.70 -13.39 -14.00
C VAL A 78 2.47 -13.93 -15.42
N MET A 79 1.33 -14.57 -15.67
CA MET A 79 0.97 -15.08 -17.01
C MET A 79 0.87 -13.95 -18.03
N SER A 80 0.22 -12.82 -17.70
CA SER A 80 0.17 -11.65 -18.57
C SER A 80 1.55 -11.07 -18.87
N ALA A 81 2.50 -11.12 -17.92
CA ALA A 81 3.88 -10.69 -18.14
C ALA A 81 4.61 -11.65 -19.11
N ILE A 82 4.43 -12.96 -18.94
CA ILE A 82 5.02 -13.99 -19.84
C ILE A 82 4.44 -13.83 -21.27
N GLU A 83 3.14 -13.68 -21.41
CA GLU A 83 2.48 -13.51 -22.72
C GLU A 83 2.94 -12.24 -23.44
N ARG A 84 3.02 -11.14 -22.72
CA ARG A 84 3.52 -9.88 -23.28
C ARG A 84 4.98 -9.98 -23.70
N SER A 85 5.81 -10.62 -22.87
CA SER A 85 7.22 -10.87 -23.19
C SER A 85 7.36 -11.75 -24.42
N ALA A 86 6.59 -12.85 -24.54
CA ALA A 86 6.59 -13.73 -25.70
C ALA A 86 6.16 -13.02 -26.98
N ARG A 87 5.09 -12.22 -26.88
CA ARG A 87 4.51 -11.55 -28.06
C ARG A 87 5.39 -10.45 -28.64
N TRP A 88 6.04 -9.69 -27.76
CA TRP A 88 6.80 -8.50 -28.16
C TRP A 88 8.31 -8.68 -28.04
N MET A 89 8.77 -9.87 -27.67
CA MET A 89 10.19 -10.19 -27.43
C MET A 89 10.86 -9.20 -26.48
N LEU A 90 10.14 -8.76 -25.45
CA LEU A 90 10.63 -7.86 -24.41
C LEU A 90 11.11 -8.66 -23.20
N SER A 91 12.08 -8.13 -22.47
CA SER A 91 12.54 -8.75 -21.21
C SER A 91 11.37 -8.99 -20.26
N LEU A 92 11.29 -10.20 -19.70
CA LEU A 92 10.34 -10.59 -18.67
C LEU A 92 10.84 -10.08 -17.32
N ASN A 93 10.17 -9.07 -16.80
CA ASN A 93 10.42 -8.56 -15.45
C ASN A 93 9.13 -8.63 -14.64
N THR A 94 9.14 -9.43 -13.57
CA THR A 94 7.99 -9.57 -12.68
C THR A 94 8.43 -9.87 -11.27
N ARG A 95 7.56 -9.55 -10.30
CA ARG A 95 7.74 -9.93 -8.90
C ARG A 95 6.45 -10.49 -8.35
N PHE A 96 6.53 -11.50 -7.51
CA PHE A 96 5.40 -12.11 -6.86
C PHE A 96 5.77 -12.62 -5.47
N ARG A 97 4.75 -12.81 -4.65
CA ARG A 97 4.89 -13.37 -3.31
C ARG A 97 4.59 -14.87 -3.37
N LEU A 98 5.47 -15.69 -2.80
CA LEU A 98 5.23 -17.12 -2.64
C LEU A 98 4.09 -17.37 -1.64
N PRO A 99 3.11 -18.21 -1.95
CA PRO A 99 1.89 -18.42 -1.17
C PRO A 99 2.06 -19.45 -0.04
N PHE A 100 3.19 -19.45 0.67
CA PHE A 100 3.41 -20.43 1.77
C PHE A 100 2.70 -19.99 3.06
N PRO A 101 1.65 -20.70 3.51
CA PRO A 101 0.79 -20.25 4.61
C PRO A 101 1.40 -20.30 6.01
N LYS A 102 2.53 -21.01 6.21
CA LYS A 102 3.17 -21.21 7.53
C LYS A 102 4.58 -20.61 7.66
N ALA A 103 5.12 -20.02 6.60
CA ALA A 103 6.44 -19.41 6.59
C ALA A 103 6.34 -17.88 6.46
N LYS A 104 7.44 -17.18 6.80
CA LYS A 104 7.55 -15.75 6.47
C LYS A 104 7.27 -15.55 4.98
N PRO A 105 6.57 -14.46 4.59
CA PRO A 105 6.31 -14.20 3.19
C PRO A 105 7.62 -14.03 2.43
N HIS A 106 7.82 -14.82 1.39
CA HIS A 106 8.97 -14.67 0.49
C HIS A 106 8.55 -13.95 -0.78
N TRP A 107 9.36 -12.98 -1.19
CA TRP A 107 9.18 -12.25 -2.43
C TRP A 107 10.26 -12.63 -3.43
N ILE A 108 9.82 -13.06 -4.62
CA ILE A 108 10.71 -13.45 -5.71
C ILE A 108 10.62 -12.40 -6.83
N ALA A 109 11.77 -11.90 -7.26
CA ALA A 109 11.91 -11.16 -8.50
C ALA A 109 12.42 -12.08 -9.60
N VAL A 110 11.81 -11.99 -10.78
CA VAL A 110 12.20 -12.73 -11.99
C VAL A 110 12.61 -11.72 -13.05
N SER A 111 13.80 -11.89 -13.58
CA SER A 111 14.29 -11.14 -14.74
C SER A 111 14.84 -12.11 -15.77
N ALA A 112 14.30 -12.07 -16.99
CA ALA A 112 14.72 -12.98 -18.05
C ALA A 112 14.57 -12.34 -19.44
N ASN A 113 15.43 -12.75 -20.37
CA ASN A 113 15.41 -12.31 -21.75
C ASN A 113 14.84 -13.41 -22.64
N PRO A 114 13.85 -13.07 -23.50
CA PRO A 114 13.27 -14.01 -24.43
C PRO A 114 14.17 -14.27 -25.62
N GLU A 115 14.15 -15.50 -26.09
CA GLU A 115 14.82 -15.98 -27.30
C GLU A 115 13.81 -16.76 -28.13
N PRO A 116 13.61 -16.43 -29.45
CA PRO A 116 12.67 -17.15 -30.28
C PRO A 116 13.22 -18.54 -30.63
N MET A 117 12.34 -19.54 -30.59
CA MET A 117 12.61 -20.92 -30.96
C MET A 117 11.60 -21.35 -32.05
N GLU A 118 11.92 -22.36 -32.82
CA GLU A 118 11.01 -22.89 -33.88
C GLU A 118 9.63 -23.31 -33.34
N THR A 119 9.60 -23.83 -32.09
CA THR A 119 8.38 -24.38 -31.48
C THR A 119 7.82 -23.53 -30.32
N GLY A 120 8.41 -22.37 -30.05
CA GLY A 120 7.97 -21.50 -28.92
C GLY A 120 8.94 -20.38 -28.60
N VAL A 121 8.97 -20.01 -27.33
CA VAL A 121 9.88 -19.01 -26.78
C VAL A 121 10.63 -19.59 -25.59
N ARG A 122 11.93 -19.34 -25.53
CA ARG A 122 12.78 -19.64 -24.38
C ARG A 122 13.19 -18.35 -23.69
N TRP A 123 13.20 -18.37 -22.38
CA TRP A 123 13.73 -17.27 -21.55
C TRP A 123 14.95 -17.76 -20.80
N ASN A 124 16.01 -16.97 -20.83
CA ASN A 124 17.21 -17.16 -20.02
C ASN A 124 17.21 -16.08 -18.94
N GLY A 125 17.26 -16.46 -17.66
CA GLY A 125 17.08 -15.49 -16.61
C GLY A 125 17.52 -15.91 -15.22
N ILE A 126 17.23 -15.04 -14.28
CA ILE A 126 17.52 -15.20 -12.85
C ILE A 126 16.28 -14.94 -12.02
N MET A 127 16.11 -15.74 -10.97
CA MET A 127 15.16 -15.49 -9.86
C MET A 127 15.95 -15.09 -8.62
N LEU A 128 15.56 -14.02 -7.97
CA LEU A 128 16.19 -13.50 -6.75
C LEU A 128 15.17 -13.46 -5.62
N ASP A 129 15.57 -13.89 -4.42
CA ASP A 129 14.81 -13.59 -3.21
C ASP A 129 15.07 -12.13 -2.83
N ILE A 130 14.02 -11.33 -2.94
CA ILE A 130 14.03 -9.90 -2.61
C ILE A 130 13.25 -9.60 -1.32
N THR A 131 13.04 -10.61 -0.48
CA THR A 131 12.21 -10.51 0.74
C THR A 131 12.70 -9.40 1.65
N ASP A 132 13.98 -9.40 1.99
CA ASP A 132 14.56 -8.40 2.89
C ASP A 132 14.48 -6.99 2.29
N GLN A 133 14.71 -6.87 0.98
CA GLN A 133 14.60 -5.60 0.27
C GLN A 133 13.16 -5.06 0.32
N VAL A 134 12.16 -5.91 0.05
CA VAL A 134 10.74 -5.52 0.10
C VAL A 134 10.30 -5.19 1.52
N LEU A 135 10.73 -5.95 2.52
CA LEU A 135 10.42 -5.69 3.92
C LEU A 135 11.02 -4.36 4.40
N GLU A 136 12.25 -4.06 4.01
CA GLU A 136 12.88 -2.78 4.33
C GLU A 136 12.21 -1.62 3.58
N GLU A 137 11.86 -1.79 2.31
CA GLU A 137 11.06 -0.80 1.56
C GLU A 137 9.72 -0.51 2.26
N LEU A 138 9.00 -1.55 2.70
CA LEU A 138 7.74 -1.43 3.43
C LEU A 138 7.93 -0.75 4.79
N ARG A 139 9.01 -1.09 5.51
CA ARG A 139 9.37 -0.45 6.78
C ARG A 139 9.65 1.04 6.60
N LEU A 140 10.50 1.38 5.65
CA LEU A 140 10.81 2.78 5.31
C LEU A 140 9.56 3.54 4.88
N ARG A 141 8.69 2.90 4.10
CA ARG A 141 7.41 3.47 3.67
C ARG A 141 6.49 3.71 4.86
N LYS A 142 6.38 2.74 5.78
CA LYS A 142 5.59 2.90 7.01
C LYS A 142 6.11 4.05 7.86
N LEU A 143 7.42 4.11 8.13
CA LEU A 143 8.06 5.22 8.85
C LEU A 143 7.83 6.57 8.16
N SER A 144 7.73 6.57 6.84
CA SER A 144 7.52 7.76 6.03
C SER A 144 6.03 8.14 5.87
N ASP A 145 5.06 7.28 6.16
CA ASP A 145 3.62 7.48 5.96
C ASP A 145 2.83 7.71 7.25
N THR A 146 3.45 7.50 8.42
CA THR A 146 2.81 7.66 9.72
C THR A 146 3.42 8.79 10.54
N ASP A 147 2.64 9.37 11.43
CA ASP A 147 3.12 10.26 12.50
C ASP A 147 3.71 9.41 13.63
N PRO A 148 4.95 9.68 14.08
CA PRO A 148 5.63 8.82 15.04
C PRO A 148 5.03 8.85 16.44
N LEU A 149 4.33 9.93 16.83
CA LEU A 149 3.69 10.06 18.13
C LEU A 149 2.37 9.31 18.16
N THR A 150 1.47 9.63 17.26
CA THR A 150 0.08 9.12 17.30
C THR A 150 -0.12 7.81 16.53
N GLY A 151 0.85 7.39 15.70
CA GLY A 151 0.71 6.23 14.81
C GLY A 151 -0.27 6.43 13.65
N LEU A 152 -0.98 7.55 13.61
CA LEU A 152 -1.89 7.90 12.52
C LEU A 152 -1.14 8.14 11.20
N PRO A 153 -1.83 8.05 10.05
CA PRO A 153 -1.34 8.62 8.81
C PRO A 153 -0.84 10.06 9.00
N ASN A 154 0.29 10.38 8.39
CA ASN A 154 0.80 11.75 8.37
C ASN A 154 0.22 12.54 7.18
N ARG A 155 0.56 13.84 7.11
CA ARG A 155 0.12 14.76 6.05
C ARG A 155 0.37 14.19 4.64
N ARG A 156 1.55 13.58 4.39
CA ARG A 156 1.88 13.06 3.06
C ARG A 156 0.96 11.89 2.66
N LYS A 157 0.72 10.95 3.56
CA LYS A 157 -0.17 9.80 3.33
C LYS A 157 -1.60 10.27 3.06
N LEU A 158 -2.07 11.21 3.88
CA LEU A 158 -3.40 11.79 3.73
C LEU A 158 -3.59 12.45 2.38
N MET A 159 -2.64 13.29 1.93
CA MET A 159 -2.74 14.00 0.65
C MET A 159 -2.78 13.05 -0.55
N GLY A 160 -2.01 11.97 -0.52
CA GLY A 160 -2.07 10.91 -1.54
C GLY A 160 -3.44 10.23 -1.59
N GLN A 161 -4.01 9.89 -0.43
CA GLN A 161 -5.34 9.28 -0.34
C GLN A 161 -6.45 10.24 -0.78
N LEU A 162 -6.39 11.49 -0.34
CA LEU A 162 -7.38 12.50 -0.69
C LEU A 162 -7.40 12.77 -2.20
N THR A 163 -6.26 12.83 -2.86
CA THR A 163 -6.14 12.93 -4.33
C THR A 163 -6.83 11.75 -5.03
N HIS A 164 -6.66 10.53 -4.51
CA HIS A 164 -7.32 9.35 -5.07
C HIS A 164 -8.85 9.42 -4.88
N LEU A 165 -9.31 9.77 -3.68
CA LEU A 165 -10.73 9.84 -3.34
C LEU A 165 -11.47 10.96 -4.10
N THR A 166 -10.85 12.12 -4.33
CA THR A 166 -11.43 13.18 -5.16
C THR A 166 -11.63 12.72 -6.60
N SER A 167 -10.68 11.96 -7.16
CA SER A 167 -10.81 11.37 -8.49
C SER A 167 -11.98 10.36 -8.57
N LEU A 168 -12.15 9.52 -7.54
CA LEU A 168 -13.27 8.57 -7.45
C LEU A 168 -14.60 9.30 -7.29
N SER A 169 -14.67 10.29 -6.39
CA SER A 169 -15.85 11.13 -6.17
C SER A 169 -16.29 11.81 -7.46
N THR A 170 -15.35 12.41 -8.20
CA THR A 170 -15.63 13.02 -9.50
C THR A 170 -16.18 12.01 -10.52
N ARG A 171 -15.59 10.81 -10.59
CA ARG A 171 -16.01 9.77 -11.56
C ARG A 171 -17.38 9.20 -11.27
N HIS A 172 -17.71 9.01 -9.99
CA HIS A 172 -18.92 8.31 -9.57
C HIS A 172 -20.04 9.23 -9.08
N GLY A 173 -19.80 10.54 -8.99
CA GLY A 173 -20.76 11.51 -8.46
C GLY A 173 -21.09 11.27 -6.98
N THR A 174 -20.17 10.69 -6.21
CA THR A 174 -20.37 10.37 -4.79
C THR A 174 -19.89 11.50 -3.90
N PRO A 175 -20.58 11.80 -2.77
CA PRO A 175 -20.13 12.84 -1.84
C PRO A 175 -18.81 12.45 -1.17
N LEU A 176 -17.97 13.44 -0.92
CA LEU A 176 -16.72 13.32 -0.18
C LEU A 176 -16.59 14.55 0.70
N SER A 177 -16.41 14.37 2.00
CA SER A 177 -16.22 15.47 2.94
C SER A 177 -14.91 15.36 3.70
N ILE A 178 -14.42 16.50 4.18
CA ILE A 178 -13.27 16.57 5.07
C ILE A 178 -13.59 17.38 6.33
N MET A 179 -12.91 17.03 7.43
CA MET A 179 -12.87 17.84 8.65
C MET A 179 -11.44 18.28 8.89
N MET A 180 -11.24 19.57 9.17
CA MET A 180 -10.01 20.10 9.74
C MET A 180 -10.25 20.30 11.23
N ILE A 181 -9.38 19.76 12.08
CA ILE A 181 -9.54 19.70 13.54
C ILE A 181 -8.31 20.31 14.19
N ASP A 182 -8.53 21.09 15.23
CA ASP A 182 -7.46 21.69 16.03
C ASP A 182 -7.86 21.64 17.51
N ILE A 183 -6.89 21.34 18.38
CA ILE A 183 -7.11 21.30 19.84
C ILE A 183 -7.06 22.73 20.38
N ASP A 184 -8.15 23.15 20.99
CA ASP A 184 -8.27 24.48 21.55
C ASP A 184 -7.26 24.73 22.67
N HIS A 185 -6.52 25.83 22.54
CA HIS A 185 -5.57 26.27 23.57
C HIS A 185 -4.48 25.24 23.90
N PHE A 186 -4.09 24.37 22.98
CA PHE A 186 -3.12 23.29 23.23
C PHE A 186 -1.78 23.80 23.80
N LYS A 187 -1.33 24.98 23.40
CA LYS A 187 -0.15 25.61 23.99
C LYS A 187 -0.33 25.84 25.49
N ARG A 188 -1.50 26.35 25.93
CA ARG A 188 -1.79 26.58 27.37
C ARG A 188 -1.85 25.25 28.14
N LEU A 189 -2.34 24.19 27.51
CA LEU A 189 -2.31 22.85 28.08
C LEU A 189 -0.88 22.41 28.33
N ASN A 190 0.01 22.53 27.33
CA ASN A 190 1.43 22.22 27.47
C ASN A 190 2.12 23.07 28.56
N ASP A 191 1.82 24.37 28.58
CA ASP A 191 2.41 25.30 29.58
C ASP A 191 1.97 24.93 31.00
N ARG A 192 0.77 24.39 31.18
CA ARG A 192 0.21 24.02 32.49
C ARG A 192 0.59 22.62 32.95
N TRP A 193 0.55 21.63 32.05
CA TRP A 193 0.66 20.21 32.37
C TRP A 193 1.95 19.55 31.86
N GLY A 194 2.75 20.29 31.11
CA GLY A 194 3.97 19.82 30.49
C GLY A 194 3.78 19.12 29.13
N HIS A 195 4.83 19.06 28.32
CA HIS A 195 4.79 18.49 26.98
C HIS A 195 4.46 16.99 26.96
N LEU A 196 4.90 16.22 27.95
CA LEU A 196 4.57 14.78 28.03
C LEU A 196 3.06 14.55 28.19
N GLN A 197 2.37 15.41 28.94
CA GLN A 197 0.92 15.36 29.07
C GLN A 197 0.25 15.79 27.76
N GLY A 198 0.78 16.81 27.07
CA GLY A 198 0.31 17.20 25.75
C GLY A 198 0.45 16.08 24.74
N ASP A 199 1.57 15.37 24.71
CA ASP A 199 1.78 14.21 23.86
C ASP A 199 0.76 13.09 24.16
N SER A 200 0.50 12.80 25.44
CA SER A 200 -0.53 11.84 25.83
C SER A 200 -1.94 12.26 25.39
N VAL A 201 -2.28 13.56 25.44
CA VAL A 201 -3.55 14.08 24.91
C VAL A 201 -3.66 13.85 23.40
N LEU A 202 -2.59 14.09 22.64
CA LEU A 202 -2.56 13.85 21.19
C LEU A 202 -2.75 12.37 20.83
N GLU A 203 -2.10 11.45 21.56
CA GLU A 203 -2.26 10.00 21.39
C GLU A 203 -3.70 9.55 21.67
N GLN A 204 -4.24 9.96 22.82
CA GLN A 204 -5.61 9.60 23.21
C GLN A 204 -6.66 10.21 22.27
N LEU A 205 -6.47 11.47 21.82
CA LEU A 205 -7.33 12.10 20.82
C LEU A 205 -7.35 11.28 19.51
N ALA A 206 -6.18 10.81 19.07
CA ALA A 206 -6.06 9.98 17.89
C ALA A 206 -6.87 8.69 18.02
N ASP A 207 -6.74 7.98 19.16
CA ASP A 207 -7.45 6.73 19.44
C ASP A 207 -8.97 6.93 19.51
N VAL A 208 -9.43 7.95 20.25
CA VAL A 208 -10.85 8.29 20.37
C VAL A 208 -11.42 8.66 19.00
N THR A 209 -10.73 9.49 18.24
CA THR A 209 -11.18 9.88 16.89
C THR A 209 -11.29 8.65 15.99
N GLN A 210 -10.29 7.80 15.97
CA GLN A 210 -10.28 6.58 15.15
C GLN A 210 -11.41 5.62 15.53
N SER A 211 -11.74 5.50 16.80
CA SER A 211 -12.83 4.63 17.28
C SER A 211 -14.22 5.05 16.81
N LEU A 212 -14.42 6.33 16.46
CA LEU A 212 -15.67 6.89 15.96
C LEU A 212 -15.82 6.78 14.44
N LEU A 213 -14.76 6.44 13.73
CA LEU A 213 -14.70 6.38 12.28
C LEU A 213 -14.96 4.96 11.76
N ARG A 214 -15.40 4.88 10.49
CA ARG A 214 -15.57 3.63 9.76
C ARG A 214 -14.26 3.18 9.16
N CYS A 215 -14.20 1.95 8.65
CA CYS A 215 -12.99 1.39 8.02
C CYS A 215 -12.57 2.12 6.73
N GLU A 216 -13.53 2.75 6.01
CA GLU A 216 -13.28 3.55 4.82
C GLU A 216 -12.85 4.99 5.12
N ASP A 217 -13.13 5.50 6.33
CA ASP A 217 -12.74 6.82 6.76
C ASP A 217 -11.26 6.87 7.15
N MET A 218 -10.66 8.03 7.07
CA MET A 218 -9.25 8.21 7.44
C MET A 218 -9.08 9.43 8.34
N VAL A 219 -8.42 9.26 9.46
CA VAL A 219 -7.87 10.36 10.26
C VAL A 219 -6.36 10.42 10.09
N ALA A 220 -5.80 11.62 10.04
CA ALA A 220 -4.37 11.88 9.95
C ALA A 220 -3.98 13.06 10.83
N ARG A 221 -2.76 13.04 11.35
CA ARG A 221 -2.15 14.20 12.01
C ARG A 221 -1.34 14.99 10.99
N LEU A 222 -1.63 16.29 10.86
CA LEU A 222 -0.96 17.17 9.91
C LEU A 222 0.35 17.74 10.48
N GLY A 223 0.41 17.92 11.80
CA GLY A 223 1.54 18.44 12.57
C GLY A 223 1.05 19.21 13.78
N GLY A 224 1.86 19.33 14.83
CA GLY A 224 1.46 20.01 16.07
C GLY A 224 0.17 19.42 16.67
N GLU A 225 -0.85 20.26 16.77
CA GLU A 225 -2.19 19.96 17.33
C GLU A 225 -3.27 19.81 16.25
N GLU A 226 -2.88 19.77 14.97
CA GLU A 226 -3.79 19.74 13.82
C GLU A 226 -4.01 18.32 13.30
N PHE A 227 -5.28 17.97 13.11
CA PHE A 227 -5.71 16.70 12.51
C PHE A 227 -6.65 16.97 11.33
N MET A 228 -6.69 16.01 10.40
CA MET A 228 -7.68 16.02 9.32
C MET A 228 -8.35 14.65 9.22
N VAL A 229 -9.67 14.67 9.03
CA VAL A 229 -10.46 13.47 8.74
C VAL A 229 -10.98 13.57 7.31
N VAL A 230 -10.88 12.46 6.58
CA VAL A 230 -11.42 12.31 5.21
C VAL A 230 -12.53 11.27 5.26
N LEU A 231 -13.70 11.62 4.74
CA LEU A 231 -14.94 10.86 4.83
C LEU A 231 -15.51 10.60 3.42
N PRO A 232 -15.16 9.47 2.80
CA PRO A 232 -15.78 9.06 1.55
C PRO A 232 -17.27 8.81 1.73
N LEU A 233 -18.04 8.95 0.66
CA LEU A 233 -19.50 8.68 0.62
C LEU A 233 -20.29 9.42 1.70
N THR A 234 -19.81 10.59 2.12
CA THR A 234 -20.35 11.36 3.25
C THR A 234 -20.63 12.78 2.81
N SER A 235 -21.89 13.21 2.91
CA SER A 235 -22.32 14.57 2.59
C SER A 235 -21.91 15.56 3.69
N LEU A 236 -21.93 16.87 3.36
CA LEU A 236 -21.64 17.93 4.31
C LEU A 236 -22.45 17.82 5.62
N GLN A 237 -23.75 17.52 5.51
CA GLN A 237 -24.61 17.39 6.69
C GLN A 237 -24.27 16.18 7.56
N GLN A 238 -23.92 15.06 6.94
CA GLN A 238 -23.48 13.85 7.67
C GLN A 238 -22.12 14.09 8.33
N CYS A 239 -21.21 14.76 7.61
CA CYS A 239 -19.92 15.15 8.14
C CYS A 239 -20.07 16.08 9.35
N HIS A 240 -20.91 17.11 9.27
CA HIS A 240 -21.19 18.01 10.38
C HIS A 240 -21.71 17.27 11.63
N LYS A 241 -22.66 16.33 11.46
CA LYS A 241 -23.17 15.52 12.59
C LYS A 241 -22.07 14.68 13.23
N LEU A 242 -21.17 14.09 12.44
CA LEU A 242 -20.04 13.33 12.95
C LEU A 242 -19.05 14.24 13.67
N ALA A 243 -18.75 15.41 13.09
CA ALA A 243 -17.87 16.41 13.70
C ALA A 243 -18.39 16.88 15.07
N ASP A 244 -19.70 17.17 15.18
CA ASP A 244 -20.29 17.61 16.44
C ASP A 244 -20.31 16.46 17.48
N ARG A 245 -20.57 15.22 17.05
CA ARG A 245 -20.43 14.05 17.93
C ARG A 245 -19.00 13.89 18.43
N LEU A 246 -17.99 14.02 17.54
CA LEU A 246 -16.58 13.95 17.92
C LEU A 246 -16.24 15.03 18.95
N ARG A 247 -16.63 16.28 18.69
CA ARG A 247 -16.41 17.41 19.59
C ARG A 247 -16.96 17.13 20.99
N HIS A 248 -18.21 16.69 21.10
CA HIS A 248 -18.81 16.35 22.40
C HIS A 248 -18.10 15.18 23.08
N THR A 249 -17.78 14.11 22.33
CA THR A 249 -17.06 12.96 22.87
C THR A 249 -15.71 13.38 23.46
N ILE A 250 -14.97 14.27 22.79
CA ILE A 250 -13.68 14.78 23.27
C ILE A 250 -13.85 15.70 24.49
N ALA A 251 -14.85 16.58 24.50
CA ALA A 251 -15.13 17.45 25.66
C ALA A 251 -15.48 16.65 26.92
N ASP A 252 -16.18 15.52 26.75
CA ASP A 252 -16.60 14.63 27.85
C ASP A 252 -15.50 13.60 28.24
N TYR A 253 -14.45 13.44 27.43
CA TYR A 253 -13.40 12.47 27.67
C TYR A 253 -12.43 12.96 28.75
N ASP A 254 -12.04 12.07 29.67
CA ASP A 254 -11.02 12.37 30.69
C ASP A 254 -9.62 12.00 30.18
N PHE A 255 -8.86 13.01 29.79
CA PHE A 255 -7.46 12.90 29.36
C PHE A 255 -6.47 12.81 30.55
N GLY A 256 -6.94 12.53 31.76
CA GLY A 256 -6.13 12.53 32.99
C GLY A 256 -5.83 13.94 33.54
N ILE A 257 -6.50 14.97 32.99
CA ILE A 257 -6.39 16.38 33.41
C ILE A 257 -7.74 16.98 33.81
N GLY A 258 -8.74 16.13 33.95
CA GLY A 258 -10.15 16.47 34.21
C GLY A 258 -10.95 16.73 32.94
N GLN A 259 -12.27 16.43 33.02
CA GLN A 259 -13.20 16.63 31.92
C GLN A 259 -13.34 18.10 31.52
N GLY A 260 -13.61 18.37 30.25
CA GLY A 260 -13.82 19.72 29.72
C GLY A 260 -12.56 20.57 29.57
N ASN A 261 -11.39 20.04 29.91
CA ASN A 261 -10.10 20.77 29.71
C ASN A 261 -9.52 20.62 28.30
N VAL A 262 -10.04 19.69 27.48
CA VAL A 262 -9.70 19.53 26.09
C VAL A 262 -10.94 19.72 25.25
N THR A 263 -10.94 20.73 24.39
CA THR A 263 -12.01 20.98 23.41
C THR A 263 -11.45 21.11 22.01
N LEU A 264 -12.31 21.00 21.01
CA LEU A 264 -11.94 21.02 19.60
C LEU A 264 -12.65 22.13 18.85
N SER A 265 -11.91 22.86 18.03
CA SER A 265 -12.47 23.63 16.92
C SER A 265 -12.41 22.77 15.66
N ILE A 266 -13.51 22.68 14.90
CA ILE A 266 -13.62 21.84 13.72
C ILE A 266 -14.18 22.64 12.54
N GLY A 267 -13.46 22.61 11.42
CA GLY A 267 -13.92 23.14 10.14
C GLY A 267 -14.30 22.02 9.18
N VAL A 268 -15.45 22.12 8.53
CA VAL A 268 -15.99 21.07 7.66
C VAL A 268 -16.22 21.60 6.25
N ALA A 269 -15.83 20.83 5.22
CA ALA A 269 -16.11 21.15 3.83
C ALA A 269 -16.42 19.86 3.04
N GLU A 270 -17.35 19.96 2.08
CA GLU A 270 -17.65 18.91 1.10
C GLU A 270 -16.95 19.22 -0.23
N TYR A 271 -16.40 18.20 -0.86
CA TYR A 271 -15.76 18.29 -2.16
C TYR A 271 -16.78 18.66 -3.26
N ARG A 272 -16.48 19.67 -4.02
CA ARG A 272 -17.24 20.07 -5.21
C ARG A 272 -16.62 19.43 -6.45
N CYS A 273 -17.44 18.77 -7.25
CA CYS A 273 -16.97 18.08 -8.43
C CYS A 273 -16.07 18.95 -9.32
N GLY A 274 -14.84 18.51 -9.53
CA GLY A 274 -13.85 19.20 -10.36
C GLY A 274 -13.09 20.35 -9.70
N GLU A 275 -13.34 20.64 -8.41
CA GLU A 275 -12.51 21.66 -7.74
C GLU A 275 -11.09 21.17 -7.48
N PRO A 276 -10.09 22.07 -7.51
CA PRO A 276 -8.74 21.74 -7.07
C PRO A 276 -8.71 21.29 -5.60
N LEU A 277 -7.89 20.29 -5.28
CA LEU A 277 -7.74 19.79 -3.92
C LEU A 277 -7.39 20.90 -2.91
N VAL A 278 -6.56 21.86 -3.33
CA VAL A 278 -6.17 23.01 -2.50
C VAL A 278 -7.39 23.82 -2.08
N SER A 279 -8.35 24.04 -2.99
CA SER A 279 -9.56 24.81 -2.71
C SER A 279 -10.47 24.12 -1.67
N LEU A 280 -10.59 22.80 -1.73
CA LEU A 280 -11.32 22.04 -0.70
C LEU A 280 -10.67 22.23 0.69
N ILE A 281 -9.35 22.08 0.76
CA ILE A 281 -8.59 22.24 2.01
C ILE A 281 -8.71 23.66 2.55
N GLU A 282 -8.57 24.67 1.70
CA GLU A 282 -8.73 26.08 2.08
C GLU A 282 -10.13 26.40 2.61
N ARG A 283 -11.19 25.75 2.10
CA ARG A 283 -12.54 25.91 2.63
C ARG A 283 -12.68 25.32 4.02
N ALA A 284 -12.14 24.12 4.25
CA ALA A 284 -12.14 23.49 5.56
C ALA A 284 -11.30 24.29 6.57
N ASP A 285 -10.15 24.82 6.17
CA ASP A 285 -9.29 25.65 7.00
C ASP A 285 -9.97 26.97 7.38
N ARG A 286 -10.61 27.65 6.43
CA ARG A 286 -11.41 28.86 6.72
C ARG A 286 -12.57 28.58 7.66
N ALA A 287 -13.23 27.42 7.53
CA ALA A 287 -14.26 26.99 8.46
C ALA A 287 -13.68 26.76 9.86
N LEU A 288 -12.52 26.12 9.98
CA LEU A 288 -11.80 25.96 11.25
C LEU A 288 -11.43 27.30 11.88
N TYR A 289 -10.90 28.21 11.06
CA TYR A 289 -10.60 29.56 11.54
C TYR A 289 -11.86 30.27 12.09
N SER A 290 -12.99 30.17 11.38
CA SER A 290 -14.27 30.69 11.86
C SER A 290 -14.69 30.07 13.18
N ALA A 291 -14.50 28.74 13.38
CA ALA A 291 -14.78 28.08 14.65
C ALA A 291 -13.93 28.64 15.81
N LYS A 292 -12.64 28.91 15.53
CA LYS A 292 -11.76 29.56 16.52
C LYS A 292 -12.20 30.98 16.86
N ASP A 293 -12.68 31.74 15.88
CA ASP A 293 -13.09 33.15 16.05
C ASP A 293 -14.43 33.30 16.80
N VAL A 294 -15.40 32.40 16.58
CA VAL A 294 -16.70 32.49 17.27
C VAL A 294 -16.67 31.99 18.71
N GLY A 295 -15.51 31.57 19.22
CA GLY A 295 -15.36 31.25 20.65
C GLY A 295 -14.80 29.86 20.90
N ARG A 296 -14.40 29.12 19.87
CA ARG A 296 -13.88 27.73 19.96
C ARG A 296 -14.95 26.72 20.40
N ASP A 297 -14.53 25.48 20.67
CA ASP A 297 -15.44 24.38 21.06
C ASP A 297 -16.70 24.33 20.19
N CYS A 298 -16.52 24.41 18.87
CA CYS A 298 -17.63 24.40 17.93
C CYS A 298 -17.22 23.85 16.56
N VAL A 299 -18.24 23.55 15.77
CA VAL A 299 -18.11 23.10 14.38
C VAL A 299 -18.61 24.20 13.45
N CYS A 300 -17.76 24.65 12.53
CA CYS A 300 -18.17 25.53 11.44
C CYS A 300 -18.09 24.78 10.11
N LEU A 301 -19.00 25.13 9.19
CA LEU A 301 -19.05 24.55 7.86
C LEU A 301 -19.02 25.65 6.78
N LEU A 302 -18.30 25.36 5.71
CA LEU A 302 -18.37 26.16 4.48
C LEU A 302 -18.83 25.24 3.35
N PRO A 303 -20.01 25.53 2.77
CA PRO A 303 -20.56 24.74 1.68
C PRO A 303 -19.69 24.77 0.43
#